data_80a1779e4f3763a49dba08befefd3256
#
_entry.id   80a1779e4f3763a49dba08befefd3256
#
_cell.length_a   1.000
_cell.length_b   1.000
_cell.length_c   1.000
_cell.angle_alpha   90.00
_cell.angle_beta   90.00
_cell.angle_gamma   90.00
#
_symmetry.space_group_name_H-M   'P 1'
#
loop_
_entity.id
_entity.type
_entity.pdbx_description
1 polymer ?
#
loop_
_entity_poly.entity_id
_entity_poly.type
_entity_poly.pdbx_seq_one_letter_code
_entity_poly.pdbx_strand_id
1 'polypeptide(L)'
;MKPAHKRIIVEQLDKTLSRFKNVQDVSPPPKGWIRAIRETLGMTGKQLAERLSVRQPRIPILEKDEVTGAVSIKTMRQAAEALDCVFVYALVPRSTLENTIREQVRQIAIERMKRTTHTMMLEDQQLQEPERQKMLQSMIDELMREIPKELWSVKS
;
A
#
# COMPACT_ATOMS: atom_id res chain seq x y z
N MET A 1 -5.59 -20.50 -5.77
CA MET A 1 -4.26 -20.26 -6.37
C MET A 1 -3.25 -21.10 -5.62
N LYS A 2 -2.39 -21.85 -6.32
CA LYS A 2 -1.38 -22.69 -5.67
C LYS A 2 -0.37 -21.83 -4.89
N PRO A 3 0.11 -22.23 -3.70
CA PRO A 3 1.01 -21.44 -2.85
C PRO A 3 2.26 -20.94 -3.57
N ALA A 4 2.90 -21.80 -4.37
CA ALA A 4 4.08 -21.42 -5.15
C ALA A 4 3.79 -20.29 -6.17
N HIS A 5 2.63 -20.30 -6.80
CA HIS A 5 2.22 -19.26 -7.76
C HIS A 5 1.99 -17.90 -7.06
N LYS A 6 1.41 -17.93 -5.86
CA LYS A 6 1.19 -16.72 -5.06
C LYS A 6 2.51 -16.05 -4.67
N ARG A 7 3.53 -16.84 -4.30
CA ARG A 7 4.85 -16.32 -3.95
C ARG A 7 5.52 -15.60 -5.12
N ILE A 8 5.47 -16.17 -6.33
CA ILE A 8 6.01 -15.54 -7.53
C ILE A 8 5.32 -14.21 -7.83
N ILE A 9 3.99 -14.15 -7.67
CA ILE A 9 3.23 -12.90 -7.89
C ILE A 9 3.66 -11.82 -6.88
N VAL A 10 3.81 -12.18 -5.61
CA VAL A 10 4.26 -11.23 -4.56
C VAL A 10 5.65 -10.69 -4.91
N GLU A 11 6.60 -11.55 -5.27
CA GLU A 11 7.95 -11.15 -5.65
C GLU A 11 7.96 -10.21 -6.88
N GLN A 12 7.21 -10.56 -7.92
CA GLN A 12 7.10 -9.72 -9.13
C GLN A 12 6.45 -8.37 -8.83
N LEU A 13 5.42 -8.35 -7.99
CA LEU A 13 4.75 -7.12 -7.61
C LEU A 13 5.64 -6.25 -6.74
N ASP A 14 6.36 -6.82 -5.76
CA ASP A 14 7.36 -6.12 -4.96
C ASP A 14 8.46 -5.49 -5.83
N LYS A 15 8.96 -6.24 -6.82
CA LYS A 15 9.93 -5.71 -7.80
C LYS A 15 9.38 -4.54 -8.61
N THR A 16 8.13 -4.60 -9.02
CA THR A 16 7.48 -3.51 -9.76
C THR A 16 7.29 -2.29 -8.85
N LEU A 17 6.78 -2.48 -7.65
CA LEU A 17 6.50 -1.41 -6.70
C LEU A 17 7.78 -0.77 -6.14
N SER A 18 8.90 -1.50 -6.11
CA SER A 18 10.19 -0.95 -5.67
C SER A 18 10.66 0.24 -6.53
N ARG A 19 10.20 0.34 -7.78
CA ARG A 19 10.49 1.48 -8.67
C ARG A 19 9.90 2.80 -8.17
N PHE A 20 8.86 2.72 -7.33
CA PHE A 20 8.17 3.90 -6.77
C PHE A 20 8.71 4.31 -5.39
N LYS A 21 9.69 3.60 -4.83
CA LYS A 21 10.23 3.92 -3.48
C LYS A 21 10.75 5.34 -3.39
N ASN A 22 11.43 5.82 -4.43
CA ASN A 22 12.04 7.16 -4.45
C ASN A 22 11.01 8.29 -4.51
N VAL A 23 9.74 7.98 -4.73
CA VAL A 23 8.66 8.99 -4.79
C VAL A 23 7.75 8.98 -3.56
N GLN A 24 8.02 8.12 -2.57
CA GLN A 24 7.25 8.06 -1.32
C GLN A 24 7.28 9.38 -0.54
N ASP A 25 8.41 10.08 -0.60
CA ASP A 25 8.63 11.33 0.14
C ASP A 25 8.25 12.58 -0.67
N VAL A 26 7.75 12.40 -1.89
CA VAL A 26 7.30 13.51 -2.73
C VAL A 26 5.91 13.94 -2.28
N SER A 27 5.84 15.12 -1.67
CA SER A 27 4.56 15.73 -1.28
C SER A 27 4.01 16.61 -2.40
N PRO A 28 2.70 16.59 -2.63
CA PRO A 28 2.07 17.51 -3.57
C PRO A 28 2.23 18.96 -3.09
N PRO A 29 2.26 19.95 -4.01
CA PRO A 29 2.21 21.36 -3.64
C PRO A 29 0.97 21.66 -2.78
N PRO A 30 1.03 22.68 -1.88
CA PRO A 30 -0.10 23.02 -1.00
C PRO A 30 -1.42 23.29 -1.72
N LYS A 31 -1.33 23.79 -2.96
CA LYS A 31 -2.51 24.09 -3.82
C LYS A 31 -2.83 23.00 -4.84
N GLY A 32 -2.19 21.83 -4.73
CA GLY A 32 -2.31 20.72 -5.67
C GLY A 32 -1.44 20.85 -6.92
N TRP A 33 -1.26 19.74 -7.61
CA TRP A 33 -0.44 19.67 -8.86
C TRP A 33 -1.10 20.40 -10.02
N ILE A 34 -2.41 20.26 -10.20
CA ILE A 34 -3.15 20.86 -11.32
C ILE A 34 -2.93 22.38 -11.33
N ARG A 35 -3.16 23.02 -10.20
CA ARG A 35 -3.00 24.46 -10.06
C ARG A 35 -1.54 24.90 -10.20
N ALA A 36 -0.62 24.17 -9.53
CA ALA A 36 0.81 24.51 -9.58
C ALA A 36 1.36 24.45 -11.01
N ILE A 37 1.05 23.40 -11.76
CA ILE A 37 1.49 23.23 -13.15
C ILE A 37 0.83 24.28 -14.04
N ARG A 38 -0.50 24.46 -13.92
CA ARG A 38 -1.24 25.46 -14.70
C ARG A 38 -0.63 26.86 -14.54
N GLU A 39 -0.40 27.30 -13.29
CA GLU A 39 0.19 28.61 -13.00
C GLU A 39 1.63 28.73 -13.54
N THR A 40 2.43 27.68 -13.41
CA THR A 40 3.81 27.64 -13.92
C THR A 40 3.86 27.72 -15.45
N LEU A 41 2.88 27.12 -16.13
CA LEU A 41 2.73 27.22 -17.60
C LEU A 41 2.15 28.58 -18.03
N GLY A 42 1.81 29.47 -17.10
CA GLY A 42 1.16 30.76 -17.42
C GLY A 42 -0.28 30.57 -17.95
N MET A 43 -0.90 29.42 -17.70
CA MET A 43 -2.21 29.07 -18.21
C MET A 43 -3.32 29.60 -17.27
N THR A 44 -4.28 30.29 -17.84
CA THR A 44 -5.47 30.76 -17.09
C THR A 44 -6.45 29.61 -16.84
N GLY A 45 -7.30 29.75 -15.82
CA GLY A 45 -8.38 28.79 -15.58
C GLY A 45 -9.34 28.65 -16.77
N LYS A 46 -9.58 29.73 -17.53
CA LYS A 46 -10.37 29.70 -18.77
C LYS A 46 -9.72 28.81 -19.83
N GLN A 47 -8.42 28.98 -20.05
CA GLN A 47 -7.67 28.18 -21.03
C GLN A 47 -7.65 26.71 -20.65
N LEU A 48 -7.46 26.36 -19.38
CA LEU A 48 -7.56 24.97 -18.93
C LEU A 48 -8.98 24.41 -19.11
N ALA A 49 -10.01 25.20 -18.82
CA ALA A 49 -11.42 24.81 -19.00
C ALA A 49 -11.71 24.50 -20.48
N GLU A 50 -11.22 25.31 -21.41
CA GLU A 50 -11.33 25.09 -22.85
C GLU A 50 -10.67 23.77 -23.28
N ARG A 51 -9.46 23.48 -22.77
CA ARG A 51 -8.73 22.23 -23.04
C ARG A 51 -9.43 21.00 -22.48
N LEU A 52 -10.11 21.13 -21.33
CA LEU A 52 -10.88 20.08 -20.69
C LEU A 52 -12.32 19.97 -21.26
N SER A 53 -12.73 20.89 -22.14
CA SER A 53 -14.10 20.99 -22.64
C SER A 53 -15.14 21.13 -21.51
N VAL A 54 -14.81 21.92 -20.50
CA VAL A 54 -15.68 22.21 -19.36
C VAL A 54 -15.90 23.72 -19.21
N ARG A 55 -16.84 24.12 -18.37
CA ARG A 55 -17.06 25.54 -18.04
C ARG A 55 -16.00 26.04 -17.08
N GLN A 56 -15.56 27.29 -17.24
CA GLN A 56 -14.54 27.92 -16.41
C GLN A 56 -14.75 27.75 -14.88
N PRO A 57 -15.97 27.90 -14.32
CA PRO A 57 -16.21 27.71 -12.88
C PRO A 57 -15.89 26.31 -12.36
N ARG A 58 -15.75 25.32 -13.26
CA ARG A 58 -15.35 23.95 -12.88
C ARG A 58 -13.88 23.85 -12.47
N ILE A 59 -13.00 24.74 -12.95
CA ILE A 59 -11.57 24.66 -12.66
C ILE A 59 -11.25 24.89 -11.18
N PRO A 60 -11.72 25.94 -10.50
CA PRO A 60 -11.49 26.09 -9.06
C PRO A 60 -12.01 24.91 -8.23
N ILE A 61 -13.12 24.30 -8.65
CA ILE A 61 -13.70 23.12 -7.99
C ILE A 61 -12.75 21.92 -8.18
N LEU A 62 -12.28 21.69 -9.39
CA LEU A 62 -11.35 20.61 -9.70
C LEU A 62 -10.04 20.73 -8.91
N GLU A 63 -9.47 21.94 -8.85
CA GLU A 63 -8.25 22.22 -8.10
C GLU A 63 -8.46 22.01 -6.58
N LYS A 64 -9.63 22.38 -6.05
CA LYS A 64 -10.01 22.11 -4.65
C LYS A 64 -10.22 20.62 -4.40
N ASP A 65 -10.92 19.92 -5.30
CA ASP A 65 -11.20 18.49 -5.19
C ASP A 65 -9.90 17.66 -5.19
N GLU A 66 -8.87 18.09 -5.94
CA GLU A 66 -7.54 17.48 -5.87
C GLU A 66 -6.95 17.57 -4.46
N VAL A 67 -6.95 18.77 -3.87
CA VAL A 67 -6.37 19.01 -2.54
C VAL A 67 -7.14 18.24 -1.45
N THR A 68 -8.45 18.15 -1.55
CA THR A 68 -9.29 17.44 -0.58
C THR A 68 -9.36 15.92 -0.80
N GLY A 69 -8.85 15.42 -1.94
CA GLY A 69 -8.95 14.02 -2.30
C GLY A 69 -10.31 13.60 -2.86
N ALA A 70 -11.18 14.54 -3.18
CA ALA A 70 -12.52 14.26 -3.74
C ALA A 70 -12.50 14.01 -5.26
N VAL A 71 -11.37 14.24 -5.93
CA VAL A 71 -11.21 14.06 -7.36
C VAL A 71 -11.10 12.57 -7.75
N SER A 72 -11.71 12.18 -8.86
CA SER A 72 -11.56 10.83 -9.39
C SER A 72 -10.25 10.66 -10.17
N ILE A 73 -9.74 9.42 -10.22
CA ILE A 73 -8.56 9.07 -11.05
C ILE A 73 -8.82 9.41 -12.52
N LYS A 74 -10.04 9.20 -13.01
CA LYS A 74 -10.43 9.56 -14.38
C LYS A 74 -10.24 11.06 -14.62
N THR A 75 -10.72 11.87 -13.71
CA THR A 75 -10.60 13.34 -13.80
C THR A 75 -9.15 13.79 -13.72
N MET A 76 -8.33 13.16 -12.86
CA MET A 76 -6.89 13.44 -12.80
C MET A 76 -6.16 13.12 -14.10
N ARG A 77 -6.50 12.01 -14.76
CA ARG A 77 -5.95 11.68 -16.08
C ARG A 77 -6.31 12.73 -17.14
N GLN A 78 -7.55 13.15 -17.18
CA GLN A 78 -8.01 14.20 -18.11
C GLN A 78 -7.31 15.54 -17.86
N ALA A 79 -7.14 15.92 -16.59
CA ALA A 79 -6.43 17.14 -16.21
C ALA A 79 -4.94 17.07 -16.61
N ALA A 80 -4.29 15.92 -16.39
CA ALA A 80 -2.91 15.71 -16.79
C ALA A 80 -2.74 15.85 -18.31
N GLU A 81 -3.56 15.22 -19.12
CA GLU A 81 -3.53 15.36 -20.59
C GLU A 81 -3.73 16.82 -21.03
N ALA A 82 -4.66 17.53 -20.42
CA ALA A 82 -4.89 18.95 -20.73
C ALA A 82 -3.70 19.84 -20.39
N LEU A 83 -2.84 19.42 -19.46
CA LEU A 83 -1.61 20.09 -19.03
C LEU A 83 -0.34 19.54 -19.73
N ASP A 84 -0.50 18.68 -20.73
CA ASP A 84 0.59 17.96 -21.39
C ASP A 84 1.46 17.14 -20.43
N CYS A 85 0.81 16.50 -19.46
CA CYS A 85 1.41 15.68 -18.42
C CYS A 85 0.85 14.25 -18.47
N VAL A 86 1.57 13.32 -17.82
CA VAL A 86 1.10 11.95 -17.58
C VAL A 86 0.73 11.81 -16.11
N PHE A 87 -0.49 11.34 -15.85
CA PHE A 87 -0.90 11.01 -14.48
C PHE A 87 -0.37 9.64 -14.08
N VAL A 88 0.40 9.60 -13.00
CA VAL A 88 0.96 8.38 -12.43
C VAL A 88 0.47 8.22 -11.00
N TYR A 89 0.07 6.99 -10.63
CA TYR A 89 -0.27 6.65 -9.26
C TYR A 89 0.22 5.25 -8.90
N ALA A 90 0.50 5.04 -7.62
CA ALA A 90 0.87 3.73 -7.09
C ALA A 90 0.53 3.63 -5.61
N LEU A 91 0.32 2.38 -5.15
CA LEU A 91 0.29 2.04 -3.73
C LEU A 91 1.65 1.44 -3.40
N VAL A 92 2.46 2.17 -2.66
CA VAL A 92 3.84 1.76 -2.35
C VAL A 92 3.88 1.18 -0.95
N PRO A 93 4.24 -0.11 -0.79
CA PRO A 93 4.37 -0.70 0.54
C PRO A 93 5.44 0.02 1.38
N ARG A 94 5.20 0.18 2.67
CA ARG A 94 6.19 0.79 3.59
C ARG A 94 7.50 0.01 3.67
N SER A 95 7.43 -1.32 3.49
CA SER A 95 8.59 -2.20 3.33
C SER A 95 8.43 -3.02 2.04
N THR A 96 8.05 -4.28 2.12
CA THR A 96 7.67 -5.13 0.99
C THR A 96 6.37 -5.85 1.30
N LEU A 97 5.66 -6.31 0.28
CA LEU A 97 4.45 -7.13 0.48
C LEU A 97 4.80 -8.44 1.17
N GLU A 98 5.96 -9.02 0.84
CA GLU A 98 6.45 -10.21 1.52
C GLU A 98 6.64 -9.97 3.02
N ASN A 99 7.26 -8.86 3.42
CA ASN A 99 7.43 -8.51 4.83
C ASN A 99 6.09 -8.25 5.52
N THR A 100 5.14 -7.65 4.84
CA THR A 100 3.79 -7.43 5.37
C THR A 100 3.10 -8.76 5.67
N ILE A 101 3.20 -9.73 4.76
CA ILE A 101 2.68 -11.09 4.96
C ILE A 101 3.41 -11.78 6.12
N ARG A 102 4.75 -11.70 6.14
CA ARG A 102 5.59 -12.33 7.17
C ARG A 102 5.29 -11.80 8.57
N GLU A 103 5.09 -10.51 8.71
CA GLU A 103 4.74 -9.90 10.00
C GLU A 103 3.36 -10.38 10.49
N GLN A 104 2.38 -10.46 9.60
CA GLN A 104 1.05 -10.99 9.94
C GLN A 104 1.11 -12.48 10.31
N VAL A 105 1.88 -13.28 9.59
CA VAL A 105 2.14 -14.68 9.91
C VAL A 105 2.81 -14.80 11.28
N ARG A 106 3.77 -13.93 11.59
CA ARG A 106 4.44 -13.89 12.88
C ARG A 106 3.45 -13.63 14.03
N GLN A 107 2.51 -12.71 13.87
CA GLN A 107 1.49 -12.44 14.87
C GLN A 107 0.62 -13.70 15.15
N ILE A 108 0.20 -14.39 14.11
CA ILE A 108 -0.54 -15.66 14.24
C ILE A 108 0.31 -16.71 14.95
N ALA A 109 1.58 -16.85 14.61
CA ALA A 109 2.49 -17.80 15.23
C ALA A 109 2.68 -17.51 16.72
N ILE A 110 2.84 -16.24 17.10
CA ILE A 110 2.95 -15.81 18.50
C ILE A 110 1.69 -16.15 19.27
N GLU A 111 0.50 -15.91 18.71
CA GLU A 111 -0.76 -16.25 19.39
C GLU A 111 -0.93 -17.75 19.54
N ARG A 112 -0.60 -18.55 18.53
CA ARG A 112 -0.60 -20.01 18.62
C ARG A 112 0.36 -20.49 19.69
N MET A 113 1.56 -19.94 19.77
CA MET A 113 2.54 -20.25 20.81
C MET A 113 2.05 -19.91 22.22
N LYS A 114 1.41 -18.77 22.41
CA LYS A 114 0.83 -18.40 23.73
C LYS A 114 -0.16 -19.45 24.20
N ARG A 115 -1.02 -19.95 23.32
CA ARG A 115 -1.97 -21.02 23.64
C ARG A 115 -1.26 -22.32 24.00
N THR A 116 -0.26 -22.73 23.22
CA THR A 116 0.56 -23.93 23.45
C THR A 116 1.34 -23.80 24.75
N THR A 117 1.98 -22.68 25.01
CA THR A 117 2.74 -22.43 26.27
C THR A 117 1.81 -22.45 27.48
N HIS A 118 0.61 -21.90 27.38
CA HIS A 118 -0.37 -21.96 28.46
C HIS A 118 -0.77 -23.42 28.79
N THR A 119 -1.01 -24.23 27.76
CA THR A 119 -1.30 -25.66 27.94
C THR A 119 -0.12 -26.41 28.56
N MET A 120 1.13 -26.13 28.09
CA MET A 120 2.34 -26.73 28.64
C MET A 120 2.60 -26.35 30.11
N MET A 121 2.28 -25.10 30.51
CA MET A 121 2.36 -24.69 31.92
C MET A 121 1.41 -25.46 32.82
N LEU A 122 0.23 -25.80 32.30
CA LEU A 122 -0.74 -26.62 33.04
C LEU A 122 -0.28 -28.08 33.20
N GLU A 123 0.59 -28.56 32.28
CA GLU A 123 1.15 -29.92 32.29
C GLU A 123 2.56 -29.96 32.92
N ASP A 124 3.01 -28.86 33.55
CA ASP A 124 4.35 -28.72 34.16
C ASP A 124 5.53 -28.90 33.18
N GLN A 125 5.28 -28.65 31.89
CA GLN A 125 6.27 -28.71 30.83
C GLN A 125 6.62 -27.28 30.37
N GLN A 126 7.74 -26.72 30.82
CA GLN A 126 8.21 -25.40 30.42
C GLN A 126 9.35 -25.50 29.42
N LEU A 127 9.18 -24.82 28.25
CA LEU A 127 10.24 -24.66 27.27
C LEU A 127 11.21 -23.54 27.70
N GLN A 128 12.52 -23.77 27.49
CA GLN A 128 13.54 -22.74 27.65
C GLN A 128 13.46 -21.71 26.52
N GLU A 129 13.95 -20.49 26.75
CA GLU A 129 13.86 -19.39 25.77
C GLU A 129 14.45 -19.72 24.40
N PRO A 130 15.63 -20.38 24.25
CA PRO A 130 16.15 -20.79 22.94
C PRO A 130 15.24 -21.76 22.19
N GLU A 131 14.60 -22.67 22.91
CA GLU A 131 13.66 -23.64 22.33
C GLU A 131 12.34 -22.97 21.87
N ARG A 132 11.88 -21.98 22.63
CA ARG A 132 10.70 -21.17 22.27
C ARG A 132 10.94 -20.40 20.97
N GLN A 133 12.10 -19.78 20.81
CA GLN A 133 12.47 -19.05 19.59
C GLN A 133 12.58 -19.98 18.38
N LYS A 134 13.17 -21.15 18.52
CA LYS A 134 13.21 -22.18 17.47
C LYS A 134 11.82 -22.63 17.06
N MET A 135 10.95 -22.87 18.03
CA MET A 135 9.57 -23.29 17.80
C MET A 135 8.79 -22.19 17.07
N LEU A 136 8.95 -20.92 17.48
CA LEU A 136 8.32 -19.78 16.83
C LEU A 136 8.79 -19.66 15.36
N GLN A 137 10.10 -19.75 15.11
CA GLN A 137 10.65 -19.66 13.76
C GLN A 137 10.16 -20.80 12.88
N SER A 138 10.13 -22.02 13.38
CA SER A 138 9.61 -23.19 12.67
C SER A 138 8.13 -23.00 12.30
N MET A 139 7.34 -22.47 13.22
CA MET A 139 5.91 -22.19 12.97
C MET A 139 5.70 -21.08 11.92
N ILE A 140 6.52 -20.04 11.96
CA ILE A 140 6.53 -18.98 10.93
C ILE A 140 6.86 -19.57 9.56
N ASP A 141 7.90 -20.40 9.47
CA ASP A 141 8.35 -21.00 8.21
C ASP A 141 7.28 -21.94 7.63
N GLU A 142 6.59 -22.70 8.47
CA GLU A 142 5.45 -23.53 8.06
C GLU A 142 4.29 -22.69 7.53
N LEU A 143 3.87 -21.67 8.27
CA LEU A 143 2.79 -20.77 7.86
C LEU A 143 3.13 -19.96 6.60
N MET A 144 4.39 -19.64 6.37
CA MET A 144 4.83 -18.99 5.13
C MET A 144 4.79 -19.90 3.91
N ARG A 145 4.88 -21.22 4.09
CA ARG A 145 4.71 -22.19 2.99
C ARG A 145 3.26 -22.29 2.55
N GLU A 146 2.34 -22.31 3.50
CA GLU A 146 0.90 -22.35 3.28
C GLU A 146 0.22 -21.21 4.01
N ILE A 147 0.20 -20.04 3.38
CA ILE A 147 -0.42 -18.85 3.96
C ILE A 147 -1.90 -19.14 4.26
N PRO A 148 -2.32 -19.05 5.54
CA PRO A 148 -3.71 -19.32 5.93
C PRO A 148 -4.69 -18.41 5.18
N LYS A 149 -5.85 -18.95 4.83
CA LYS A 149 -6.91 -18.15 4.17
C LYS A 149 -7.40 -17.01 5.07
N GLU A 150 -7.39 -17.24 6.38
CA GLU A 150 -7.83 -16.30 7.41
C GLU A 150 -6.73 -15.34 7.86
N LEU A 151 -5.58 -15.26 7.15
CA LEU A 151 -4.44 -14.44 7.55
C LEU A 151 -4.84 -13.02 7.96
N TRP A 152 -5.77 -12.43 7.24
CA TRP A 152 -6.24 -11.05 7.44
C TRP A 152 -7.54 -10.96 8.27
N SER A 153 -8.08 -12.08 8.70
CA SER A 153 -9.29 -12.14 9.52
C SER A 153 -9.02 -12.06 11.02
N VAL A 154 -7.76 -12.16 11.42
CA VAL A 154 -7.36 -12.06 12.84
C VAL A 154 -7.52 -10.59 13.25
N LYS A 155 -8.49 -10.36 14.12
CA LYS A 155 -8.68 -9.05 14.77
C LYS A 155 -7.46 -8.77 15.65
N SER A 156 -6.81 -7.66 15.39
CA SER A 156 -5.81 -7.07 16.27
C SER A 156 -6.39 -6.85 17.65
#